data_947d1623433b055ce39e8039ae84b799
#
_entry.id   947d1623433b055ce39e8039ae84b799
#
_cell.length_a   1.000
_cell.length_b   1.000
_cell.length_c   1.000
_cell.angle_alpha   90.00
_cell.angle_beta   90.00
_cell.angle_gamma   90.00
#
_symmetry.space_group_name_H-M   'P 1'
#
loop_
_entity.id
_entity.type
_entity.pdbx_description
1 polymer ?
#
loop_
_entity_poly.entity_id
_entity_poly.type
_entity_poly.pdbx_seq_one_letter_code
_entity_poly.pdbx_strand_id
1 'polypeptide(L)'
;MPYGLNRFQKAEALHFITFSCFHRLPFLQTPQPKDTIEAVLEQTRARHGARTYAYMLMPEHVHVLINEPPSNLPARVLKAFKQITSGTLRRDRSQFWQARYFDANIPSSIFKPKSLNRL
;
A
#
# COMPACT_ATOMS: atom_id res chain seq x y z
N MET A 1 -23.84 -17.10 -5.87
CA MET A 1 -23.81 -16.58 -5.48
C MET A 1 -24.20 -15.73 -5.18
N PRO A 2 -24.65 -15.79 -5.31
CA PRO A 2 -24.86 -14.70 -5.19
C PRO A 2 -24.48 -14.29 -4.08
N TYR A 3 -24.39 -14.79 -3.43
CA TYR A 3 -23.87 -14.41 -2.56
C TYR A 3 -22.88 -13.84 -2.65
N GLY A 4 -22.72 -14.29 -3.40
CA GLY A 4 -21.45 -13.91 -3.74
C GLY A 4 -21.30 -12.43 -3.85
N LEU A 5 -22.27 -11.82 -4.33
CA LEU A 5 -22.26 -10.39 -4.51
C LEU A 5 -22.10 -9.66 -3.19
N ASN A 6 -22.79 -10.12 -2.18
CA ASN A 6 -22.69 -9.46 -0.89
C ASN A 6 -21.30 -9.58 -0.31
N ARG A 7 -20.72 -10.74 -0.46
CA ARG A 7 -19.36 -10.92 0.01
C ARG A 7 -18.42 -10.01 -0.72
N PHE A 8 -18.66 -9.87 -1.99
CA PHE A 8 -17.85 -9.03 -2.81
C PHE A 8 -17.85 -7.59 -2.29
N GLN A 9 -19.00 -7.11 -1.92
CA GLN A 9 -19.10 -5.75 -1.42
C GLN A 9 -18.39 -5.59 -0.09
N LYS A 10 -18.40 -6.60 0.73
CA LYS A 10 -17.62 -6.55 1.95
C LYS A 10 -16.14 -6.54 1.65
N ALA A 11 -15.75 -7.34 0.68
CA ALA A 11 -14.37 -7.38 0.28
C ALA A 11 -13.92 -6.08 -0.38
N GLU A 12 -14.89 -5.22 -0.70
CA GLU A 12 -14.59 -3.92 -1.27
C GLU A 12 -14.14 -2.90 -0.26
N ALA A 13 -14.06 -3.27 1.00
CA ALA A 13 -13.53 -2.35 2.00
C ALA A 13 -12.15 -1.87 1.57
N LEU A 14 -11.92 -0.59 1.75
CA LEU A 14 -10.67 0.04 1.35
C LEU A 14 -9.87 0.43 2.58
N HIS A 15 -8.57 0.40 2.44
CA HIS A 15 -7.66 0.78 3.50
C HIS A 15 -6.78 1.91 3.00
N PHE A 16 -6.81 3.00 3.73
CA PHE A 16 -5.88 4.10 3.49
C PHE A 16 -4.72 3.91 4.45
N ILE A 17 -3.57 3.54 3.91
CA ILE A 17 -2.43 3.17 4.73
C ILE A 17 -1.34 4.21 4.55
N THR A 18 -0.79 4.67 5.67
CA THR A 18 0.32 5.60 5.67
C THR A 18 1.45 5.02 6.47
N PHE A 19 2.64 5.00 5.90
CA PHE A 19 3.82 4.55 6.61
C PHE A 19 4.99 5.44 6.26
N SER A 20 5.92 5.55 7.20
CA SER A 20 7.00 6.53 7.13
C SER A 20 8.35 5.85 7.10
N CYS A 21 9.32 6.54 6.52
CA CYS A 21 10.70 6.14 6.65
C CYS A 21 11.15 6.26 8.10
N PHE A 22 12.16 5.51 8.46
CA PHE A 22 12.68 5.49 9.81
C PHE A 22 13.07 6.89 10.25
N HIS A 23 12.54 7.32 11.39
CA HIS A 23 12.73 8.66 11.92
C HIS A 23 12.31 9.77 10.94
N ARG A 24 11.44 9.43 9.98
CA ARG A 24 10.95 10.34 8.97
C ARG A 24 12.06 11.00 8.17
N LEU A 25 13.15 10.28 7.99
CA LEU A 25 14.24 10.75 7.16
C LEU A 25 13.83 10.68 5.69
N PRO A 26 14.34 11.59 4.84
CA PRO A 26 13.86 11.69 3.46
C PRO A 26 14.51 10.65 2.54
N PHE A 27 14.33 9.38 2.84
CA PHE A 27 14.95 8.31 2.07
C PHE A 27 14.37 8.19 0.66
N LEU A 28 13.17 8.77 0.41
CA LEU A 28 12.51 8.70 -0.88
C LEU A 28 12.62 10.00 -1.65
N GLN A 29 13.61 10.82 -1.36
CA GLN A 29 13.70 12.13 -1.95
C GLN A 29 14.10 12.09 -3.42
N THR A 30 14.90 11.10 -3.82
CA THR A 30 15.38 11.02 -5.20
C THR A 30 14.51 10.06 -6.02
N PRO A 31 14.59 10.13 -7.37
CA PRO A 31 13.75 9.29 -8.21
C PRO A 31 13.99 7.80 -8.06
N GLN A 32 15.24 7.39 -7.86
CA GLN A 32 15.57 5.96 -7.87
C GLN A 32 14.83 5.17 -6.79
N PRO A 33 14.84 5.61 -5.52
CA PRO A 33 14.05 4.90 -4.51
C PRO A 33 12.56 4.90 -4.83
N LYS A 34 12.04 5.98 -5.41
CA LYS A 34 10.64 6.03 -5.77
C LYS A 34 10.30 4.99 -6.83
N ASP A 35 11.16 4.85 -7.83
CA ASP A 35 10.95 3.85 -8.86
C ASP A 35 10.92 2.44 -8.27
N THR A 36 11.82 2.17 -7.33
CA THR A 36 11.83 0.88 -6.64
C THR A 36 10.54 0.67 -5.87
N ILE A 37 10.07 1.68 -5.16
CA ILE A 37 8.81 1.58 -4.40
C ILE A 37 7.66 1.24 -5.34
N GLU A 38 7.56 1.94 -6.46
CA GLU A 38 6.48 1.69 -7.41
C GLU A 38 6.53 0.27 -7.96
N ALA A 39 7.71 -0.19 -8.34
CA ALA A 39 7.84 -1.53 -8.90
C ALA A 39 7.48 -2.60 -7.88
N VAL A 40 7.95 -2.45 -6.64
CA VAL A 40 7.67 -3.44 -5.61
C VAL A 40 6.21 -3.39 -5.20
N LEU A 41 5.61 -2.21 -5.16
CA LEU A 41 4.20 -2.09 -4.83
C LEU A 41 3.35 -2.85 -5.85
N GLU A 42 3.66 -2.70 -7.13
CA GLU A 42 2.93 -3.40 -8.18
C GLU A 42 3.11 -4.91 -8.07
N GLN A 43 4.33 -5.36 -7.84
CA GLN A 43 4.60 -6.79 -7.72
C GLN A 43 3.91 -7.39 -6.50
N THR A 44 3.93 -6.68 -5.39
CA THR A 44 3.39 -7.19 -4.14
C THR A 44 1.88 -7.26 -4.22
N ARG A 45 1.23 -6.22 -4.72
CA ARG A 45 -0.22 -6.25 -4.81
C ARG A 45 -0.68 -7.35 -5.75
N ALA A 46 0.04 -7.58 -6.85
CA ALA A 46 -0.33 -8.62 -7.80
C ALA A 46 -0.18 -10.01 -7.20
N ARG A 47 0.91 -10.22 -6.47
CA ARG A 47 1.16 -11.52 -5.84
C ARG A 47 0.10 -11.87 -4.81
N HIS A 48 -0.42 -10.88 -4.11
CA HIS A 48 -1.39 -11.11 -3.04
C HIS A 48 -2.83 -10.91 -3.50
N GLY A 49 -3.05 -10.61 -4.76
CA GLY A 49 -4.40 -10.41 -5.26
C GLY A 49 -5.03 -9.12 -4.79
N ALA A 50 -4.23 -8.15 -4.43
CA ALA A 50 -4.73 -6.86 -3.97
C ALA A 50 -4.82 -5.89 -5.14
N ARG A 51 -5.64 -4.85 -4.95
CA ARG A 51 -5.81 -3.80 -5.94
C ARG A 51 -5.44 -2.47 -5.31
N THR A 52 -4.50 -1.78 -5.93
CA THR A 52 -4.09 -0.45 -5.47
C THR A 52 -4.84 0.58 -6.28
N TYR A 53 -5.60 1.42 -5.59
CA TYR A 53 -6.39 2.45 -6.26
C TYR A 53 -5.65 3.75 -6.42
N ALA A 54 -4.77 4.05 -5.50
CA ALA A 54 -3.99 5.27 -5.58
C ALA A 54 -2.81 5.16 -4.62
N TYR A 55 -1.77 5.92 -4.87
CA TYR A 55 -0.67 6.03 -3.92
C TYR A 55 0.00 7.38 -4.10
N MET A 56 0.73 7.80 -3.08
CA MET A 56 1.47 9.05 -3.11
C MET A 56 2.79 8.82 -2.40
N LEU A 57 3.87 9.16 -3.09
CA LEU A 57 5.22 8.98 -2.55
C LEU A 57 5.78 10.34 -2.16
N MET A 58 5.89 10.54 -0.86
CA MET A 58 6.50 11.76 -0.32
C MET A 58 7.95 11.45 0.05
N PRO A 59 8.78 12.47 0.24
CA PRO A 59 10.19 12.18 0.56
C PRO A 59 10.38 11.32 1.80
N GLU A 60 9.50 11.43 2.79
CA GLU A 60 9.68 10.73 4.05
C GLU A 60 8.55 9.78 4.40
N HIS A 61 7.52 9.65 3.54
CA HIS A 61 6.42 8.73 3.83
C HIS A 61 5.65 8.38 2.57
N VAL A 62 4.79 7.38 2.69
CA VAL A 62 4.01 6.84 1.58
C VAL A 62 2.56 6.71 2.02
N HIS A 63 1.65 7.08 1.11
CA HIS A 63 0.21 6.82 1.27
C HIS A 63 -0.22 5.83 0.21
N VAL A 64 -1.00 4.83 0.60
CA VAL A 64 -1.52 3.84 -0.34
C VAL A 64 -2.99 3.62 -0.04
N LEU A 65 -3.80 3.63 -1.08
CA LEU A 65 -5.21 3.26 -1.00
C LEU A 65 -5.36 1.90 -1.65
N ILE A 66 -5.69 0.89 -0.86
CA ILE A 66 -5.66 -0.48 -1.31
C ILE A 66 -6.91 -1.21 -0.80
N ASN A 67 -7.42 -2.17 -1.57
CA ASN A 67 -8.55 -2.95 -1.11
C ASN A 67 -8.07 -4.07 -0.19
N GLU A 68 -9.03 -4.71 0.46
CA GLU A 68 -8.73 -5.89 1.24
C GLU A 68 -8.71 -7.08 0.30
N PRO A 69 -7.56 -7.71 0.13
CA PRO A 69 -7.48 -8.82 -0.82
C PRO A 69 -8.27 -10.04 -0.32
N PRO A 70 -8.81 -10.84 -1.24
CA PRO A 70 -9.66 -11.97 -0.85
C PRO A 70 -8.95 -13.01 0.00
N SER A 71 -7.68 -13.25 -0.25
CA SER A 71 -6.97 -14.35 0.39
C SER A 71 -5.94 -13.92 1.40
N ASN A 72 -5.80 -12.61 1.64
CA ASN A 72 -4.81 -12.12 2.57
C ASN A 72 -5.32 -10.89 3.29
N LEU A 73 -4.68 -10.57 4.39
CA LEU A 73 -4.97 -9.33 5.10
C LEU A 73 -4.10 -8.23 4.52
N PRO A 74 -4.60 -6.98 4.52
CA PRO A 74 -3.77 -5.86 4.07
C PRO A 74 -2.44 -5.78 4.81
N ALA A 75 -2.43 -6.18 6.08
CA ALA A 75 -1.19 -6.15 6.86
C ALA A 75 -0.14 -7.09 6.28
N ARG A 76 -0.56 -8.22 5.70
CA ARG A 76 0.40 -9.15 5.10
C ARG A 76 0.99 -8.57 3.83
N VAL A 77 0.15 -7.93 3.04
CA VAL A 77 0.62 -7.28 1.82
C VAL A 77 1.65 -6.22 2.16
N LEU A 78 1.33 -5.41 3.15
CA LEU A 78 2.22 -4.34 3.56
C LEU A 78 3.52 -4.89 4.15
N LYS A 79 3.43 -5.96 4.92
CA LYS A 79 4.62 -6.56 5.50
C LYS A 79 5.56 -7.06 4.41
N ALA A 80 5.02 -7.75 3.41
CA ALA A 80 5.83 -8.23 2.30
C ALA A 80 6.46 -7.07 1.55
N PHE A 81 5.69 -6.04 1.29
CA PHE A 81 6.17 -4.86 0.60
C PHE A 81 7.33 -4.22 1.37
N LYS A 82 7.17 -4.03 2.68
CA LYS A 82 8.20 -3.39 3.48
C LYS A 82 9.46 -4.25 3.58
N GLN A 83 9.31 -5.56 3.62
CA GLN A 83 10.47 -6.43 3.66
C GLN A 83 11.28 -6.34 2.39
N ILE A 84 10.62 -6.38 1.25
CA ILE A 84 11.32 -6.35 -0.03
C ILE A 84 12.00 -5.00 -0.24
N THR A 85 11.27 -3.92 0.00
CA THR A 85 11.85 -2.59 -0.21
C THR A 85 12.97 -2.31 0.78
N SER A 86 12.83 -2.74 2.02
CA SER A 86 13.88 -2.57 3.01
C SER A 86 15.13 -3.32 2.57
N GLY A 87 14.97 -4.56 2.10
CA GLY A 87 16.10 -5.34 1.63
C GLY A 87 16.83 -4.68 0.48
N THR A 88 16.09 -4.01 -0.39
CA THR A 88 16.68 -3.37 -1.56
C THR A 88 17.26 -2.00 -1.26
N LEU A 89 16.57 -1.21 -0.43
CA LEU A 89 16.89 0.20 -0.27
C LEU A 89 17.62 0.56 1.01
N ARG A 90 17.63 -0.35 1.98
CA ARG A 90 18.19 -0.02 3.28
C ARG A 90 19.69 0.25 3.23
N ARG A 91 20.41 -0.53 2.43
CA ARG A 91 21.86 -0.43 2.30
C ARG A 91 22.52 -0.58 3.66
N ASP A 92 23.27 0.45 4.11
CA ASP A 92 23.97 0.38 5.39
C ASP A 92 23.18 1.01 6.53
N ARG A 93 21.91 1.37 6.29
CA ARG A 93 21.07 1.89 7.36
C ARG A 93 20.61 0.75 8.26
N SER A 94 20.41 1.06 9.52
CA SER A 94 19.94 0.06 10.46
C SER A 94 18.49 -0.31 10.21
N GLN A 95 17.70 0.63 9.70
CA GLN A 95 16.28 0.44 9.49
C GLN A 95 15.81 1.39 8.40
N PHE A 96 14.94 0.92 7.53
CA PHE A 96 14.43 1.76 6.46
C PHE A 96 13.05 2.34 6.78
N TRP A 97 12.15 1.51 7.29
CA TRP A 97 10.77 1.92 7.60
C TRP A 97 10.56 2.01 9.09
N GLN A 98 9.66 2.93 9.50
CA GLN A 98 9.13 2.90 10.85
C GLN A 98 8.36 1.60 11.03
N ALA A 99 8.41 1.06 12.26
CA ALA A 99 7.74 -0.19 12.54
C ALA A 99 6.22 -0.05 12.43
N ARG A 100 5.69 1.07 12.88
CA ARG A 100 4.24 1.29 12.89
C ARG A 100 3.78 1.95 11.62
N TYR A 101 2.51 1.77 11.32
CA TYR A 101 1.88 2.43 10.21
C TYR A 101 0.45 2.77 10.61
N PHE A 102 -0.16 3.68 9.86
CA PHE A 102 -1.53 4.11 10.08
C PHE A 102 -2.42 3.43 9.05
N ASP A 103 -3.57 2.90 9.50
CA ASP A 103 -4.49 2.21 8.62
C ASP A 103 -5.89 2.70 8.93
N ALA A 104 -6.48 3.45 8.00
CA ALA A 104 -7.85 3.93 8.12
C ALA A 104 -8.72 3.11 7.19
N ASN A 105 -9.77 2.53 7.74
CA ASN A 105 -10.73 1.75 6.98
C ASN A 105 -11.73 2.69 6.33
N ILE A 106 -11.87 2.60 5.01
CA ILE A 106 -12.77 3.47 4.27
C ILE A 106 -13.85 2.60 3.66
N PRO A 107 -15.14 2.83 4.03
CA PRO A 107 -16.21 2.06 3.43
C PRO A 107 -16.26 2.30 1.93
N SER A 108 -16.43 1.24 1.17
CA SER A 108 -16.49 1.36 -0.28
C SER A 108 -17.67 2.19 -0.74
N SER A 109 -18.70 2.32 0.09
CA SER A 109 -19.85 3.14 -0.27
C SER A 109 -19.50 4.62 -0.39
N ILE A 110 -18.42 5.05 0.25
CA ILE A 110 -17.99 6.44 0.17
C ILE A 110 -17.08 6.65 -1.04
N PHE A 111 -16.34 5.63 -1.41
CA PHE A 111 -15.41 5.71 -2.52
C PHE A 111 -16.17 5.70 -3.85
N LYS A 112 -15.77 6.56 -4.76
CA LYS A 112 -16.42 6.64 -6.08
C LYS A 112 -15.43 6.23 -7.16
N PRO A 113 -15.54 5.01 -7.65
CA PRO A 113 -14.56 4.51 -8.63
C PRO A 113 -14.44 5.35 -9.87
N LYS A 114 -15.55 5.96 -10.32
CA LYS A 114 -15.45 6.74 -11.53
C LYS A 114 -14.67 8.02 -11.33
N SER A 115 -14.61 8.53 -10.11
CA SER A 115 -13.71 9.65 -9.83
C SER A 115 -12.27 9.24 -10.01
N LEU A 116 -11.96 8.04 -9.58
CA LEU A 116 -10.63 7.52 -9.72
C LEU A 116 -10.27 7.31 -11.18
N ASN A 117 -11.23 6.89 -11.98
CA ASN A 117 -10.98 6.63 -13.38
C ASN A 117 -10.55 7.88 -14.14
N ARG A 118 -10.82 9.02 -13.60
CA ARG A 118 -10.44 10.26 -14.25
C ARG A 118 -9.04 10.70 -13.92
N LEU A 119 -8.47 10.04 -12.97
CA LEU A 119 -7.12 10.35 -12.59
C LEU A 119 -6.14 9.71 -13.54
#